data_9be809a649366feea4a64c9ac7b35dd4
#
_entry.id   9be809a649366feea4a64c9ac7b35dd4
#
_cell.length_a   1.000
_cell.length_b   1.000
_cell.length_c   1.000
_cell.angle_alpha   90.00
_cell.angle_beta   90.00
_cell.angle_gamma   90.00
#
_symmetry.space_group_name_H-M   'P 1'
#
loop_
_entity.id
_entity.type
_entity.pdbx_description
1 polymer ?
#
loop_
_entity_poly.entity_id
_entity_poly.type
_entity_poly.pdbx_seq_one_letter_code
_entity_poly.pdbx_strand_id
1 'polypeptide(L)'
;MSAAVQQMPAPFSPNPSQIAVAYSVCRSITRAAAKNFYYAFLVLPPAKRQALCAVYAFMRRCDDISDEGKLLPYERRQKLEAWVDAFHRAQSGQPTDDPVLLALADTQRRFKIPSELLDQLAYGTGMDIQEDSSLDPAGAEGLQVLYRTFGDLRVYCYRVASVVGLVCIRIFGYRDATAEPLAENLGLAFQLTNIIRDVKEDAAMGRIYLPAEDLARFKIEASELHQKSIPERLRWLLAAEADRAREYYGAAPDLIPLIDEDSQPALWVLVSIYRRLLEKIADRKYDVFAKKINLTAREKIFILGKGLLKRLA
;
A
#
# COMPACT_ATOMS: atom_id res chain seq x y z
N MET A 1 0.93 44.59 -35.68
CA MET A 1 0.25 44.05 -34.49
C MET A 1 1.22 43.08 -33.81
N SER A 2 1.88 43.54 -32.73
CA SER A 2 2.88 42.75 -32.00
C SER A 2 2.11 41.84 -31.03
N ALA A 3 2.19 40.54 -31.21
CA ALA A 3 1.66 39.56 -30.26
C ALA A 3 2.54 39.61 -29.00
N ALA A 4 1.95 40.09 -27.92
CA ALA A 4 2.58 40.03 -26.59
C ALA A 4 2.74 38.55 -26.21
N VAL A 5 3.97 38.07 -26.21
CA VAL A 5 4.34 36.77 -25.61
C VAL A 5 4.07 36.94 -24.13
N GLN A 6 2.96 36.37 -23.62
CA GLN A 6 2.72 36.23 -22.21
C GLN A 6 3.83 35.37 -21.60
N GLN A 7 4.74 36.02 -20.90
CA GLN A 7 5.73 35.32 -20.08
C GLN A 7 4.98 34.47 -19.05
N MET A 8 5.11 33.15 -19.13
CA MET A 8 4.63 32.25 -18.08
C MET A 8 5.30 32.64 -16.75
N PRO A 9 4.55 32.75 -15.65
CA PRO A 9 5.13 33.07 -14.35
C PRO A 9 6.18 32.01 -14.02
N ALA A 10 7.28 32.46 -13.38
CA ALA A 10 8.31 31.54 -12.93
C ALA A 10 7.71 30.45 -12.01
N PRO A 11 8.13 29.17 -12.13
CA PRO A 11 7.58 28.10 -11.32
C PRO A 11 7.75 28.41 -9.82
N PHE A 12 6.71 28.14 -9.04
CA PHE A 12 6.71 28.33 -7.59
C PHE A 12 7.84 27.49 -6.98
N SER A 13 8.72 28.16 -6.24
CA SER A 13 9.83 27.52 -5.54
C SER A 13 9.60 27.71 -4.03
N PRO A 14 9.12 26.68 -3.32
CA PRO A 14 8.89 26.78 -1.88
C PRO A 14 10.21 27.01 -1.16
N ASN A 15 10.19 27.82 -0.08
CA ASN A 15 11.39 28.02 0.71
C ASN A 15 11.72 26.78 1.58
N PRO A 16 12.99 26.62 2.03
CA PRO A 16 13.39 25.45 2.81
C PRO A 16 12.59 25.22 4.09
N SER A 17 12.09 26.27 4.74
CA SER A 17 11.30 26.15 5.97
C SER A 17 9.90 25.61 5.69
N GLN A 18 9.26 26.01 4.59
CA GLN A 18 7.98 25.45 4.14
C GLN A 18 8.08 23.95 3.85
N ILE A 19 9.14 23.53 3.14
CA ILE A 19 9.42 22.12 2.87
C ILE A 19 9.63 21.33 4.17
N ALA A 20 10.39 21.88 5.14
CA ALA A 20 10.62 21.20 6.42
C ALA A 20 9.32 21.00 7.21
N VAL A 21 8.45 22.02 7.24
CA VAL A 21 7.11 21.91 7.85
C VAL A 21 6.25 20.86 7.15
N ALA A 22 6.24 20.85 5.81
CA ALA A 22 5.50 19.90 5.00
C ALA A 22 5.91 18.44 5.32
N TYR A 23 7.20 18.14 5.36
CA TYR A 23 7.69 16.82 5.77
C TYR A 23 7.37 16.47 7.24
N SER A 24 7.34 17.46 8.13
CA SER A 24 6.94 17.23 9.52
C SER A 24 5.47 16.80 9.65
N VAL A 25 4.58 17.41 8.86
CA VAL A 25 3.16 17.01 8.77
C VAL A 25 3.04 15.58 8.24
N CYS A 26 3.70 15.26 7.13
CA CYS A 26 3.70 13.90 6.55
C CYS A 26 4.21 12.86 7.55
N ARG A 27 5.27 13.15 8.29
CA ARG A 27 5.78 12.28 9.35
C ARG A 27 4.76 12.05 10.46
N SER A 28 4.02 13.07 10.86
CA SER A 28 2.98 12.96 11.89
C SER A 28 1.83 12.06 11.43
N ILE A 29 1.36 12.23 10.20
CA ILE A 29 0.33 11.37 9.57
C ILE A 29 0.82 9.93 9.54
N THR A 30 2.04 9.71 9.03
CA THR A 30 2.61 8.36 8.92
C THR A 30 2.76 7.69 10.27
N ARG A 31 3.24 8.40 11.28
CA ARG A 31 3.41 7.88 12.65
C ARG A 31 2.08 7.44 13.27
N ALA A 32 1.02 8.18 13.00
CA ALA A 32 -0.31 7.87 13.54
C ALA A 32 -0.95 6.65 12.85
N ALA A 33 -0.79 6.52 11.53
CA ALA A 33 -1.53 5.53 10.73
C ALA A 33 -0.70 4.29 10.33
N ALA A 34 0.59 4.44 9.99
CA ALA A 34 1.43 3.39 9.39
C ALA A 34 2.06 2.44 10.42
N LYS A 35 1.25 1.67 11.13
CA LYS A 35 1.69 0.83 12.27
C LYS A 35 2.80 -0.19 11.96
N ASN A 36 2.91 -0.69 10.72
CA ASN A 36 3.93 -1.67 10.32
C ASN A 36 5.06 -0.99 9.53
N PHE A 37 4.72 -0.19 8.53
CA PHE A 37 5.69 0.49 7.67
C PHE A 37 6.58 1.48 8.43
N TYR A 38 6.02 2.23 9.40
CA TYR A 38 6.76 3.22 10.16
C TYR A 38 8.00 2.64 10.87
N TYR A 39 7.92 1.40 11.39
CA TYR A 39 9.09 0.75 12.01
C TYR A 39 10.23 0.53 11.01
N ALA A 40 9.91 0.11 9.78
CA ALA A 40 10.91 -0.04 8.73
C ALA A 40 11.53 1.32 8.34
N PHE A 41 10.74 2.39 8.33
CA PHE A 41 11.23 3.71 7.99
C PHE A 41 12.24 4.28 9.01
N LEU A 42 12.21 3.81 10.28
CA LEU A 42 13.11 4.30 11.32
C LEU A 42 14.58 3.96 11.06
N VAL A 43 14.89 2.91 10.30
CA VAL A 43 16.26 2.51 9.96
C VAL A 43 16.81 3.23 8.72
N LEU A 44 15.98 4.00 8.01
CA LEU A 44 16.41 4.75 6.83
C LEU A 44 17.15 6.04 7.19
N PRO A 45 18.03 6.52 6.29
CA PRO A 45 18.56 7.88 6.34
C PRO A 45 17.40 8.92 6.38
N PRO A 46 17.62 10.08 7.03
CA PRO A 46 16.56 11.07 7.23
C PRO A 46 15.84 11.49 5.94
N ALA A 47 16.58 11.70 4.85
CA ALA A 47 16.01 12.13 3.57
C ALA A 47 15.07 11.07 2.96
N LYS A 48 15.48 9.80 2.92
CA LYS A 48 14.69 8.68 2.39
C LYS A 48 13.47 8.40 3.28
N ARG A 49 13.64 8.52 4.61
CA ARG A 49 12.52 8.40 5.57
C ARG A 49 11.47 9.49 5.37
N GLN A 50 11.88 10.75 5.18
CA GLN A 50 10.97 11.86 4.90
C GLN A 50 10.20 11.63 3.61
N ALA A 51 10.88 11.19 2.56
CA ALA A 51 10.29 10.87 1.27
C ALA A 51 9.20 9.79 1.38
N LEU A 52 9.47 8.68 2.06
CA LEU A 52 8.46 7.65 2.29
C LEU A 52 7.29 8.12 3.15
N CYS A 53 7.53 9.01 4.12
CA CYS A 53 6.45 9.63 4.87
C CYS A 53 5.56 10.52 3.98
N ALA A 54 6.12 11.22 2.99
CA ALA A 54 5.34 12.02 2.05
C ALA A 54 4.47 11.13 1.14
N VAL A 55 5.04 10.07 0.57
CA VAL A 55 4.30 9.09 -0.23
C VAL A 55 3.19 8.44 0.59
N TYR A 56 3.49 7.99 1.81
CA TYR A 56 2.49 7.39 2.68
C TYR A 56 1.37 8.38 3.04
N ALA A 57 1.70 9.63 3.35
CA ALA A 57 0.70 10.64 3.68
C ALA A 57 -0.23 10.93 2.49
N PHE A 58 0.30 10.95 1.26
CA PHE A 58 -0.50 11.08 0.05
C PHE A 58 -1.47 9.90 -0.12
N MET A 59 -0.97 8.66 -0.03
CA MET A 59 -1.81 7.46 -0.09
C MET A 59 -2.88 7.47 1.00
N ARG A 60 -2.52 7.83 2.23
CA ARG A 60 -3.48 7.90 3.33
C ARG A 60 -4.61 8.90 3.07
N ARG A 61 -4.32 10.01 2.38
CA ARG A 61 -5.36 10.95 1.94
C ARG A 61 -6.27 10.35 0.87
N CYS A 62 -5.70 9.58 -0.07
CA CYS A 62 -6.50 8.84 -1.05
C CYS A 62 -7.43 7.83 -0.35
N ASP A 63 -6.92 7.05 0.62
CA ASP A 63 -7.70 6.12 1.43
C ASP A 63 -8.83 6.84 2.18
N ASP A 64 -8.51 7.93 2.90
CA ASP A 64 -9.48 8.70 3.67
C ASP A 64 -10.63 9.26 2.77
N ILE A 65 -10.33 9.64 1.52
CA ILE A 65 -11.33 10.06 0.53
C ILE A 65 -12.17 8.88 0.06
N SER A 66 -11.52 7.75 -0.24
CA SER A 66 -12.20 6.54 -0.75
C SER A 66 -13.10 5.89 0.29
N ASP A 67 -12.74 6.00 1.58
CA ASP A 67 -13.49 5.43 2.71
C ASP A 67 -14.49 6.41 3.34
N GLU A 68 -14.68 7.63 2.80
CA GLU A 68 -15.61 8.63 3.33
C GLU A 68 -17.07 8.16 3.23
N GLY A 69 -17.54 7.42 4.22
CA GLY A 69 -18.86 6.77 4.22
C GLY A 69 -20.08 7.71 4.18
N LYS A 70 -19.88 9.01 4.36
CA LYS A 70 -20.95 10.04 4.26
C LYS A 70 -21.20 10.50 2.83
N LEU A 71 -20.27 10.23 1.92
CA LEU A 71 -20.33 10.65 0.53
C LEU A 71 -20.79 9.49 -0.36
N LEU A 72 -21.51 9.84 -1.42
CA LEU A 72 -21.87 8.89 -2.46
C LEU A 72 -20.61 8.47 -3.25
N PRO A 73 -20.60 7.27 -3.88
CA PRO A 73 -19.45 6.77 -4.62
C PRO A 73 -18.90 7.77 -5.66
N TYR A 74 -19.79 8.43 -6.41
CA TYR A 74 -19.40 9.42 -7.43
C TYR A 74 -18.74 10.66 -6.80
N GLU A 75 -19.19 11.11 -5.61
CA GLU A 75 -18.62 12.27 -4.91
C GLU A 75 -17.22 11.94 -4.38
N ARG A 76 -17.01 10.70 -3.89
CA ARG A 76 -15.69 10.21 -3.50
C ARG A 76 -14.74 10.18 -4.68
N ARG A 77 -15.21 9.72 -5.84
CA ARG A 77 -14.43 9.68 -7.09
C ARG A 77 -14.03 11.09 -7.53
N GLN A 78 -14.97 12.03 -7.57
CA GLN A 78 -14.68 13.44 -7.88
C GLN A 78 -13.67 14.06 -6.93
N LYS A 79 -13.77 13.78 -5.62
CA LYS A 79 -12.79 14.27 -4.64
C LYS A 79 -11.41 13.66 -4.85
N LEU A 80 -11.33 12.37 -5.19
CA LEU A 80 -10.07 11.70 -5.47
C LEU A 80 -9.42 12.28 -6.73
N GLU A 81 -10.17 12.48 -7.79
CA GLU A 81 -9.71 13.14 -9.03
C GLU A 81 -9.21 14.56 -8.74
N ALA A 82 -9.99 15.35 -8.00
CA ALA A 82 -9.57 16.69 -7.62
C ALA A 82 -8.28 16.73 -6.79
N TRP A 83 -8.06 15.71 -5.94
CA TRP A 83 -6.82 15.54 -5.16
C TRP A 83 -5.63 15.20 -6.06
N VAL A 84 -5.81 14.31 -7.02
CA VAL A 84 -4.77 13.97 -8.03
C VAL A 84 -4.45 15.17 -8.92
N ASP A 85 -5.46 15.90 -9.37
CA ASP A 85 -5.27 17.13 -10.14
C ASP A 85 -4.51 18.21 -9.34
N ALA A 86 -4.81 18.34 -8.04
CA ALA A 86 -4.06 19.24 -7.18
C ALA A 86 -2.60 18.83 -7.03
N PHE A 87 -2.31 17.51 -6.99
CA PHE A 87 -0.95 16.99 -7.03
C PHE A 87 -0.25 17.34 -8.35
N HIS A 88 -0.90 17.13 -9.50
CA HIS A 88 -0.32 17.47 -10.81
C HIS A 88 -0.02 18.96 -10.92
N ARG A 89 -0.86 19.85 -10.38
CA ARG A 89 -0.59 21.28 -10.30
C ARG A 89 0.64 21.58 -9.45
N ALA A 90 0.74 20.97 -8.27
CA ALA A 90 1.92 21.16 -7.40
C ALA A 90 3.21 20.63 -8.07
N GLN A 91 3.12 19.50 -8.76
CA GLN A 91 4.21 18.90 -9.53
C GLN A 91 4.70 19.82 -10.65
N SER A 92 3.78 20.48 -11.36
CA SER A 92 4.11 21.45 -12.43
C SER A 92 4.64 22.78 -11.90
N GLY A 93 4.81 22.93 -10.59
CA GLY A 93 5.34 24.13 -9.97
C GLY A 93 4.29 25.22 -9.72
N GLN A 94 3.01 24.89 -9.71
CA GLN A 94 1.97 25.82 -9.25
C GLN A 94 1.97 25.87 -7.71
N PRO A 95 1.63 27.04 -7.12
CA PRO A 95 1.54 27.18 -5.67
C PRO A 95 0.53 26.19 -5.06
N THR A 96 0.89 25.60 -3.92
CA THR A 96 -0.03 24.82 -3.09
C THR A 96 0.22 25.11 -1.62
N ASP A 97 -0.87 25.23 -0.86
CA ASP A 97 -0.82 25.38 0.60
C ASP A 97 -0.94 24.03 1.32
N ASP A 98 -1.23 22.97 0.58
CA ASP A 98 -1.31 21.63 1.18
C ASP A 98 0.09 21.05 1.42
N PRO A 99 0.45 20.78 2.70
CA PRO A 99 1.79 20.30 3.05
C PRO A 99 2.09 18.90 2.50
N VAL A 100 1.08 18.05 2.30
CA VAL A 100 1.30 16.70 1.75
C VAL A 100 1.67 16.81 0.28
N LEU A 101 0.96 17.62 -0.50
CA LEU A 101 1.24 17.82 -1.92
C LEU A 101 2.60 18.50 -2.12
N LEU A 102 2.94 19.47 -1.26
CA LEU A 102 4.23 20.14 -1.28
C LEU A 102 5.40 19.17 -1.03
N ALA A 103 5.28 18.35 0.01
CA ALA A 103 6.30 17.33 0.34
C ALA A 103 6.40 16.25 -0.73
N LEU A 104 5.28 15.83 -1.33
CA LEU A 104 5.25 14.82 -2.38
C LEU A 104 5.92 15.33 -3.66
N ALA A 105 5.60 16.57 -4.09
CA ALA A 105 6.23 17.18 -5.28
C ALA A 105 7.75 17.35 -5.10
N ASP A 106 8.21 17.73 -3.90
CA ASP A 106 9.65 17.77 -3.58
C ASP A 106 10.26 16.35 -3.60
N THR A 107 9.60 15.37 -3.00
CA THR A 107 10.03 13.96 -2.99
C THR A 107 10.16 13.42 -4.40
N GLN A 108 9.16 13.64 -5.25
CA GLN A 108 9.14 13.17 -6.62
C GLN A 108 10.34 13.72 -7.42
N ARG A 109 10.61 15.02 -7.32
CA ARG A 109 11.75 15.64 -8.00
C ARG A 109 13.09 15.07 -7.52
N ARG A 110 13.27 14.93 -6.20
CA ARG A 110 14.52 14.47 -5.58
C ARG A 110 14.84 13.03 -5.90
N PHE A 111 13.84 12.17 -5.94
CA PHE A 111 14.00 10.74 -6.16
C PHE A 111 13.61 10.30 -7.58
N LYS A 112 13.29 11.26 -8.47
CA LYS A 112 12.93 11.02 -9.87
C LYS A 112 11.83 9.95 -10.03
N ILE A 113 10.80 10.02 -9.17
CA ILE A 113 9.69 9.08 -9.21
C ILE A 113 8.83 9.41 -10.44
N PRO A 114 8.56 8.45 -11.35
CA PRO A 114 7.65 8.68 -12.47
C PRO A 114 6.26 9.08 -11.99
N SER A 115 5.64 10.07 -12.64
CA SER A 115 4.27 10.52 -12.29
C SER A 115 3.27 9.40 -12.36
N GLU A 116 3.42 8.54 -13.37
CA GLU A 116 2.56 7.39 -13.64
C GLU A 116 2.47 6.42 -12.45
N LEU A 117 3.57 6.27 -11.68
CA LEU A 117 3.53 5.43 -10.46
C LEU A 117 2.70 6.08 -9.35
N LEU A 118 2.76 7.41 -9.19
CA LEU A 118 1.96 8.12 -8.19
C LEU A 118 0.48 8.17 -8.58
N ASP A 119 0.19 8.30 -9.88
CA ASP A 119 -1.16 8.20 -10.41
C ASP A 119 -1.74 6.80 -10.17
N GLN A 120 -0.97 5.74 -10.45
CA GLN A 120 -1.40 4.37 -10.19
C GLN A 120 -1.65 4.10 -8.70
N LEU A 121 -0.91 4.72 -7.77
CA LEU A 121 -1.21 4.64 -6.34
C LEU A 121 -2.59 5.21 -6.02
N ALA A 122 -2.90 6.39 -6.54
CA ALA A 122 -4.21 7.01 -6.33
C ALA A 122 -5.35 6.22 -7.00
N TYR A 123 -5.15 5.74 -8.22
CA TYR A 123 -6.12 4.88 -8.91
C TYR A 123 -6.33 3.55 -8.19
N GLY A 124 -5.28 2.96 -7.61
CA GLY A 124 -5.39 1.74 -6.82
C GLY A 124 -6.37 1.91 -5.66
N THR A 125 -6.25 3.01 -4.93
CA THR A 125 -7.19 3.34 -3.84
C THR A 125 -8.61 3.57 -4.35
N GLY A 126 -8.75 4.18 -5.54
CA GLY A 126 -10.06 4.40 -6.19
C GLY A 126 -10.77 3.10 -6.62
N MET A 127 -10.06 1.98 -6.77
CA MET A 127 -10.69 0.69 -7.11
C MET A 127 -11.62 0.18 -6.00
N ASP A 128 -11.40 0.58 -4.76
CA ASP A 128 -12.24 0.21 -3.62
C ASP A 128 -13.51 1.10 -3.51
N ILE A 129 -13.60 2.17 -4.31
CA ILE A 129 -14.84 2.96 -4.44
C ILE A 129 -15.79 2.16 -5.33
N GLN A 130 -16.66 1.37 -4.70
CA GLN A 130 -17.69 0.61 -5.42
C GLN A 130 -18.62 1.59 -6.14
N GLU A 131 -18.81 1.37 -7.45
CA GLU A 131 -19.98 1.91 -8.12
C GLU A 131 -21.20 1.22 -7.52
N ASP A 132 -22.26 1.99 -7.38
CA ASP A 132 -23.59 1.46 -7.05
C ASP A 132 -23.97 0.51 -8.21
N SER A 133 -23.45 -0.71 -8.16
CA SER A 133 -23.70 -1.72 -9.17
C SER A 133 -25.09 -2.31 -8.89
N SER A 134 -26.10 -1.56 -9.31
CA SER A 134 -27.45 -2.06 -9.56
C SER A 134 -27.50 -3.22 -10.57
N LEU A 135 -26.36 -3.78 -10.99
CA LEU A 135 -26.25 -4.77 -12.06
C LEU A 135 -25.92 -6.19 -11.59
N ASP A 136 -25.47 -6.36 -10.34
CA ASP A 136 -25.44 -7.68 -9.71
C ASP A 136 -26.05 -7.54 -8.32
N PRO A 137 -27.26 -8.11 -8.08
CA PRO A 137 -27.80 -8.13 -6.73
C PRO A 137 -26.74 -8.83 -5.87
N ALA A 138 -26.18 -8.08 -4.92
CA ALA A 138 -25.38 -8.67 -3.85
C ALA A 138 -26.05 -9.97 -3.44
N GLY A 139 -25.30 -11.06 -3.36
CA GLY A 139 -25.82 -12.34 -2.89
C GLY A 139 -26.63 -12.11 -1.60
N ALA A 140 -27.50 -13.01 -1.20
CA ALA A 140 -28.56 -12.84 -0.19
C ALA A 140 -28.18 -12.13 1.12
N GLU A 141 -26.91 -11.71 1.32
CA GLU A 141 -26.37 -11.07 2.51
C GLU A 141 -25.51 -9.82 2.22
N GLY A 142 -25.55 -9.24 1.01
CA GLY A 142 -24.78 -8.03 0.68
C GLY A 142 -23.27 -8.25 0.49
N LEU A 143 -22.84 -9.51 0.35
CA LEU A 143 -21.44 -9.88 0.11
C LEU A 143 -21.14 -9.94 -1.39
N GLN A 144 -20.05 -9.27 -1.81
CA GLN A 144 -19.59 -9.28 -3.20
C GLN A 144 -18.21 -9.92 -3.32
N VAL A 145 -18.10 -10.98 -4.14
CA VAL A 145 -16.82 -11.51 -4.59
C VAL A 145 -16.29 -10.62 -5.71
N LEU A 146 -15.17 -9.93 -5.44
CA LEU A 146 -14.66 -8.86 -6.31
C LEU A 146 -13.89 -9.41 -7.53
N TYR A 147 -13.26 -10.58 -7.42
CA TYR A 147 -12.37 -11.13 -8.42
C TYR A 147 -12.76 -12.56 -8.80
N ARG A 148 -12.84 -12.85 -10.10
CA ARG A 148 -13.19 -14.20 -10.60
C ARG A 148 -12.02 -15.15 -10.47
N THR A 149 -10.82 -14.69 -10.83
CA THR A 149 -9.59 -15.50 -10.87
C THR A 149 -8.49 -14.85 -10.04
N PHE A 150 -7.46 -15.62 -9.72
CA PHE A 150 -6.24 -15.06 -9.14
C PHE A 150 -5.58 -14.04 -10.07
N GLY A 151 -5.69 -14.23 -11.39
CA GLY A 151 -5.19 -13.24 -12.37
C GLY A 151 -5.84 -11.87 -12.19
N ASP A 152 -7.15 -11.82 -11.95
CA ASP A 152 -7.88 -10.57 -11.69
C ASP A 152 -7.44 -9.94 -10.35
N LEU A 153 -7.34 -10.76 -9.29
CA LEU A 153 -6.83 -10.32 -7.99
C LEU A 153 -5.40 -9.77 -8.09
N ARG A 154 -4.55 -10.39 -8.91
CA ARG A 154 -3.18 -9.94 -9.13
C ARG A 154 -3.12 -8.53 -9.70
N VAL A 155 -4.03 -8.17 -10.64
CA VAL A 155 -4.13 -6.81 -11.19
C VAL A 155 -4.46 -5.80 -10.10
N TYR A 156 -5.38 -6.11 -9.21
CA TYR A 156 -5.68 -5.29 -8.04
C TYR A 156 -4.46 -5.15 -7.14
N CYS A 157 -3.86 -6.27 -6.71
CA CYS A 157 -2.68 -6.27 -5.86
C CYS A 157 -1.51 -5.48 -6.46
N TYR A 158 -1.34 -5.54 -7.78
CA TYR A 158 -0.34 -4.73 -8.48
C TYR A 158 -0.55 -3.24 -8.19
N ARG A 159 -1.77 -2.74 -8.35
CA ARG A 159 -2.08 -1.31 -8.18
C ARG A 159 -1.99 -0.83 -6.73
N VAL A 160 -2.49 -1.63 -5.78
CA VAL A 160 -2.55 -1.21 -4.36
C VAL A 160 -1.29 -1.53 -3.56
N ALA A 161 -0.40 -2.39 -4.07
CA ALA A 161 0.77 -2.84 -3.32
C ALA A 161 2.06 -2.96 -4.14
N SER A 162 2.05 -3.54 -5.36
CA SER A 162 3.27 -3.65 -6.16
C SER A 162 3.77 -2.28 -6.59
N VAL A 163 2.88 -1.37 -7.00
CA VAL A 163 3.24 0.02 -7.32
C VAL A 163 3.84 0.74 -6.11
N VAL A 164 3.34 0.47 -4.88
CA VAL A 164 3.97 0.97 -3.64
C VAL A 164 5.41 0.47 -3.54
N GLY A 165 5.64 -0.81 -3.83
CA GLY A 165 6.98 -1.41 -3.87
C GLY A 165 7.90 -0.70 -4.86
N LEU A 166 7.43 -0.43 -6.08
CA LEU A 166 8.17 0.30 -7.11
C LEU A 166 8.55 1.72 -6.67
N VAL A 167 7.61 2.46 -6.06
CA VAL A 167 7.90 3.78 -5.50
C VAL A 167 8.91 3.69 -4.36
N CYS A 168 8.79 2.68 -3.49
CA CYS A 168 9.74 2.46 -2.40
C CYS A 168 11.16 2.24 -2.91
N ILE A 169 11.38 1.39 -3.93
CA ILE A 169 12.72 1.13 -4.45
C ILE A 169 13.32 2.34 -5.18
N ARG A 170 12.51 3.21 -5.80
CA ARG A 170 13.00 4.51 -6.32
C ARG A 170 13.59 5.38 -5.21
N ILE A 171 12.95 5.39 -4.04
CA ILE A 171 13.43 6.16 -2.87
C ILE A 171 14.61 5.45 -2.21
N PHE A 172 14.59 4.13 -2.12
CA PHE A 172 15.71 3.35 -1.57
C PHE A 172 16.97 3.46 -2.42
N GLY A 173 16.84 3.69 -3.72
CA GLY A 173 17.89 3.53 -4.71
C GLY A 173 18.11 2.06 -5.04
N TYR A 174 18.41 1.75 -6.29
CA TYR A 174 18.74 0.40 -6.74
C TYR A 174 19.69 0.45 -7.95
N ARG A 175 20.44 -0.63 -8.14
CA ARG A 175 21.57 -0.69 -9.07
C ARG A 175 21.18 -1.20 -10.45
N ASP A 176 20.13 -2.00 -10.53
CA ASP A 176 19.75 -2.74 -11.73
C ASP A 176 18.22 -2.79 -11.88
N ALA A 177 17.73 -2.69 -13.12
CA ALA A 177 16.31 -2.72 -13.44
C ALA A 177 15.63 -4.06 -13.08
N THR A 178 16.40 -5.13 -12.90
CA THR A 178 15.87 -6.42 -12.39
C THR A 178 15.28 -6.31 -10.98
N ALA A 179 15.58 -5.24 -10.24
CA ALA A 179 14.95 -4.94 -8.95
C ALA A 179 13.43 -4.67 -9.08
N GLU A 180 12.97 -4.12 -10.21
CA GLU A 180 11.56 -3.74 -10.38
C GLU A 180 10.59 -4.94 -10.32
N PRO A 181 10.74 -6.00 -11.12
CA PRO A 181 9.86 -7.17 -11.02
C PRO A 181 9.96 -7.90 -9.66
N LEU A 182 11.12 -7.83 -9.00
CA LEU A 182 11.28 -8.39 -7.64
C LEU A 182 10.50 -7.56 -6.60
N ALA A 183 10.50 -6.23 -6.74
CA ALA A 183 9.73 -5.34 -5.88
C ALA A 183 8.21 -5.51 -6.10
N GLU A 184 7.78 -5.71 -7.34
CA GLU A 184 6.39 -6.03 -7.67
C GLU A 184 5.93 -7.33 -6.98
N ASN A 185 6.73 -8.39 -7.08
CA ASN A 185 6.44 -9.67 -6.42
C ASN A 185 6.35 -9.50 -4.90
N LEU A 186 7.23 -8.70 -4.31
CA LEU A 186 7.23 -8.47 -2.87
C LEU A 186 6.00 -7.67 -2.43
N GLY A 187 5.57 -6.68 -3.21
CA GLY A 187 4.33 -5.95 -3.00
C GLY A 187 3.11 -6.88 -3.01
N LEU A 188 3.06 -7.77 -4.00
CA LEU A 188 2.01 -8.79 -4.10
C LEU A 188 1.99 -9.72 -2.87
N ALA A 189 3.17 -10.19 -2.40
CA ALA A 189 3.26 -11.01 -1.19
C ALA A 189 2.71 -10.30 0.06
N PHE A 190 2.99 -9.01 0.20
CA PHE A 190 2.46 -8.21 1.31
C PHE A 190 0.95 -8.07 1.24
N GLN A 191 0.40 -7.82 0.06
CA GLN A 191 -1.04 -7.66 -0.10
C GLN A 191 -1.80 -8.98 0.10
N LEU A 192 -1.30 -10.10 -0.41
CA LEU A 192 -1.87 -11.42 -0.12
C LEU A 192 -1.88 -11.71 1.39
N THR A 193 -0.80 -11.34 2.10
CA THR A 193 -0.75 -11.47 3.56
C THR A 193 -1.82 -10.62 4.25
N ASN A 194 -2.09 -9.40 3.77
CA ASN A 194 -3.16 -8.55 4.28
C ASN A 194 -4.54 -9.17 4.00
N ILE A 195 -4.80 -9.61 2.77
CA ILE A 195 -6.06 -10.25 2.37
C ILE A 195 -6.35 -11.47 3.26
N ILE A 196 -5.36 -12.35 3.48
CA ILE A 196 -5.52 -13.52 4.36
C ILE A 196 -5.84 -13.09 5.80
N ARG A 197 -5.18 -12.05 6.31
CA ARG A 197 -5.37 -11.55 7.67
C ARG A 197 -6.75 -10.94 7.88
N ASP A 198 -7.23 -10.21 6.88
CA ASP A 198 -8.38 -9.29 7.02
C ASP A 198 -9.69 -9.88 6.46
N VAL A 199 -9.71 -11.17 6.04
CA VAL A 199 -10.90 -11.83 5.43
C VAL A 199 -12.20 -11.55 6.19
N LYS A 200 -12.18 -11.57 7.53
CA LYS A 200 -13.37 -11.33 8.34
C LYS A 200 -13.80 -9.88 8.33
N GLU A 201 -12.85 -8.97 8.44
CA GLU A 201 -13.10 -7.53 8.42
C GLU A 201 -13.60 -7.08 7.05
N ASP A 202 -12.99 -7.60 5.98
CA ASP A 202 -13.38 -7.30 4.59
C ASP A 202 -14.80 -7.81 4.30
N ALA A 203 -15.12 -9.04 4.73
CA ALA A 203 -16.47 -9.58 4.63
C ALA A 203 -17.49 -8.72 5.39
N ALA A 204 -17.14 -8.23 6.60
CA ALA A 204 -18.01 -7.35 7.36
C ALA A 204 -18.30 -6.00 6.64
N MET A 205 -17.43 -5.61 5.70
CA MET A 205 -17.62 -4.45 4.81
C MET A 205 -18.26 -4.83 3.46
N GLY A 206 -18.74 -6.08 3.31
CA GLY A 206 -19.37 -6.55 2.08
C GLY A 206 -18.37 -6.99 0.99
N ARG A 207 -17.07 -7.03 1.26
CA ARG A 207 -16.02 -7.28 0.27
C ARG A 207 -15.35 -8.64 0.46
N ILE A 208 -15.23 -9.40 -0.62
CA ILE A 208 -14.50 -10.67 -0.64
C ILE A 208 -13.39 -10.56 -1.69
N TYR A 209 -12.14 -10.48 -1.25
CA TYR A 209 -10.97 -10.41 -2.12
C TYR A 209 -10.48 -11.79 -2.57
N LEU A 210 -10.86 -12.87 -1.86
CA LEU A 210 -10.52 -14.23 -2.27
C LEU A 210 -11.15 -14.55 -3.62
N PRO A 211 -10.38 -15.11 -4.60
CA PRO A 211 -10.89 -15.38 -5.94
C PRO A 211 -12.08 -16.36 -5.94
N ALA A 212 -13.06 -16.11 -6.79
CA ALA A 212 -14.22 -17.00 -6.94
C ALA A 212 -13.80 -18.44 -7.31
N GLU A 213 -12.78 -18.59 -8.15
CA GLU A 213 -12.25 -19.91 -8.52
C GLU A 213 -11.69 -20.68 -7.32
N ASP A 214 -11.01 -19.98 -6.38
CA ASP A 214 -10.47 -20.59 -5.16
C ASP A 214 -11.59 -20.90 -4.16
N LEU A 215 -12.57 -20.00 -3.99
CA LEU A 215 -13.77 -20.28 -3.19
C LEU A 215 -14.50 -21.53 -3.70
N ALA A 216 -14.73 -21.63 -5.02
CA ALA A 216 -15.36 -22.79 -5.64
C ALA A 216 -14.55 -24.07 -5.48
N ARG A 217 -13.21 -23.99 -5.67
CA ARG A 217 -12.28 -25.13 -5.49
C ARG A 217 -12.36 -25.73 -4.08
N PHE A 218 -12.47 -24.89 -3.06
CA PHE A 218 -12.56 -25.31 -1.66
C PHE A 218 -14.02 -25.43 -1.17
N LYS A 219 -15.00 -25.23 -2.06
CA LYS A 219 -16.46 -25.33 -1.77
C LYS A 219 -16.87 -24.40 -0.62
N ILE A 220 -16.41 -23.15 -0.65
CA ILE A 220 -16.76 -22.09 0.32
C ILE A 220 -17.84 -21.23 -0.28
N GLU A 221 -18.93 -21.09 0.48
CA GLU A 221 -19.99 -20.12 0.19
C GLU A 221 -19.66 -18.76 0.81
N ALA A 222 -20.03 -17.66 0.14
CA ALA A 222 -19.78 -16.31 0.64
C ALA A 222 -20.34 -16.08 2.06
N SER A 223 -21.52 -16.63 2.35
CA SER A 223 -22.16 -16.57 3.67
C SER A 223 -21.33 -17.17 4.81
N GLU A 224 -20.44 -18.12 4.51
CA GLU A 224 -19.58 -18.73 5.51
C GLU A 224 -18.55 -17.74 6.09
N LEU A 225 -18.26 -16.63 5.39
CA LEU A 225 -17.33 -15.61 5.84
C LEU A 225 -17.88 -14.71 6.96
N HIS A 226 -19.19 -14.75 7.20
CA HIS A 226 -19.87 -14.07 8.32
C HIS A 226 -20.02 -14.93 9.59
N GLN A 227 -19.59 -16.19 9.54
CA GLN A 227 -19.72 -17.10 10.67
C GLN A 227 -18.87 -16.67 11.88
N LYS A 228 -19.28 -17.10 13.07
CA LYS A 228 -18.54 -16.83 14.32
C LYS A 228 -17.24 -17.60 14.40
N SER A 229 -17.19 -18.79 13.80
CA SER A 229 -16.01 -19.67 13.76
C SER A 229 -15.62 -19.97 12.32
N ILE A 230 -14.32 -20.04 12.07
CA ILE A 230 -13.79 -20.29 10.75
C ILE A 230 -14.01 -21.77 10.34
N PRO A 231 -14.66 -22.06 9.18
CA PRO A 231 -14.79 -23.42 8.66
C PRO A 231 -13.42 -24.04 8.33
N GLU A 232 -13.29 -25.36 8.47
CA GLU A 232 -12.03 -26.05 8.18
C GLU A 232 -11.63 -25.91 6.71
N ARG A 233 -12.59 -25.96 5.79
CA ARG A 233 -12.33 -25.76 4.34
C ARG A 233 -11.77 -24.37 4.05
N LEU A 234 -12.23 -23.34 4.76
CA LEU A 234 -11.68 -22.00 4.64
C LEU A 234 -10.25 -21.93 5.18
N ARG A 235 -9.92 -22.65 6.24
CA ARG A 235 -8.52 -22.76 6.70
C ARG A 235 -7.62 -23.35 5.63
N TRP A 236 -8.07 -24.37 4.90
CA TRP A 236 -7.31 -24.97 3.79
C TRP A 236 -7.13 -23.99 2.63
N LEU A 237 -8.17 -23.22 2.28
CA LEU A 237 -8.07 -22.16 1.29
C LEU A 237 -7.04 -21.11 1.71
N LEU A 238 -7.14 -20.59 2.95
CA LEU A 238 -6.18 -19.60 3.45
C LEU A 238 -4.74 -20.14 3.54
N ALA A 239 -4.58 -21.45 3.79
CA ALA A 239 -3.26 -22.10 3.72
C ALA A 239 -2.72 -22.07 2.29
N ALA A 240 -3.54 -22.40 1.28
CA ALA A 240 -3.14 -22.33 -0.12
C ALA A 240 -2.77 -20.90 -0.56
N GLU A 241 -3.54 -19.89 -0.12
CA GLU A 241 -3.20 -18.48 -0.35
C GLU A 241 -1.89 -18.07 0.34
N ALA A 242 -1.65 -18.60 1.54
CA ALA A 242 -0.40 -18.35 2.25
C ALA A 242 0.81 -19.00 1.54
N ASP A 243 0.65 -20.17 0.94
CA ASP A 243 1.70 -20.79 0.13
C ASP A 243 1.98 -19.96 -1.12
N ARG A 244 0.94 -19.47 -1.79
CA ARG A 244 1.06 -18.51 -2.90
C ARG A 244 1.82 -17.25 -2.48
N ALA A 245 1.49 -16.67 -1.32
CA ALA A 245 2.23 -15.53 -0.80
C ALA A 245 3.71 -15.85 -0.51
N ARG A 246 4.03 -17.05 0.01
CA ARG A 246 5.41 -17.50 0.26
C ARG A 246 6.24 -17.58 -1.02
N GLU A 247 5.65 -18.03 -2.13
CA GLU A 247 6.33 -18.04 -3.43
C GLU A 247 6.78 -16.63 -3.83
N TYR A 248 5.91 -15.63 -3.71
CA TYR A 248 6.25 -14.25 -4.00
C TYR A 248 7.27 -13.64 -3.01
N TYR A 249 7.26 -14.08 -1.74
CA TYR A 249 8.33 -13.71 -0.80
C TYR A 249 9.71 -14.24 -1.21
N GLY A 250 9.76 -15.23 -2.08
CA GLY A 250 11.00 -15.73 -2.67
C GLY A 250 11.83 -14.64 -3.36
N ALA A 251 11.23 -13.55 -3.81
CA ALA A 251 11.93 -12.41 -4.42
C ALA A 251 12.83 -11.63 -3.44
N ALA A 252 12.61 -11.72 -2.12
CA ALA A 252 13.33 -10.88 -1.15
C ALA A 252 14.85 -11.10 -1.10
N PRO A 253 15.39 -12.34 -1.12
CA PRO A 253 16.83 -12.58 -1.13
C PRO A 253 17.54 -11.95 -2.32
N ASP A 254 16.88 -11.91 -3.48
CA ASP A 254 17.46 -11.38 -4.71
C ASP A 254 17.31 -9.86 -4.80
N LEU A 255 16.21 -9.30 -4.26
CA LEU A 255 15.96 -7.86 -4.27
C LEU A 255 16.86 -7.09 -3.30
N ILE A 256 17.04 -7.59 -2.07
CA ILE A 256 17.77 -6.85 -1.02
C ILE A 256 19.19 -6.45 -1.47
N PRO A 257 20.00 -7.31 -2.10
CA PRO A 257 21.34 -6.93 -2.57
C PRO A 257 21.36 -5.89 -3.69
N LEU A 258 20.27 -5.73 -4.44
CA LEU A 258 20.15 -4.74 -5.52
C LEU A 258 19.83 -3.33 -5.01
N ILE A 259 19.34 -3.20 -3.78
CA ILE A 259 19.00 -1.92 -3.14
C ILE A 259 20.27 -1.27 -2.58
N ASP A 260 20.29 0.06 -2.53
CA ASP A 260 21.39 0.81 -1.90
C ASP A 260 21.62 0.34 -0.47
N GLU A 261 22.89 0.21 -0.08
CA GLU A 261 23.31 -0.36 1.21
C GLU A 261 22.66 0.30 2.43
N ASP A 262 22.47 1.63 2.37
CA ASP A 262 21.82 2.39 3.44
C ASP A 262 20.32 2.10 3.62
N SER A 263 19.69 1.45 2.64
CA SER A 263 18.27 1.14 2.59
C SER A 263 17.96 -0.35 2.72
N GLN A 264 18.96 -1.24 2.49
CA GLN A 264 18.79 -2.69 2.65
C GLN A 264 18.22 -3.09 4.02
N PRO A 265 18.68 -2.51 5.15
CA PRO A 265 18.12 -2.83 6.46
C PRO A 265 16.61 -2.51 6.57
N ALA A 266 16.15 -1.43 5.94
CA ALA A 266 14.73 -1.06 5.97
C ALA A 266 13.87 -2.05 5.19
N LEU A 267 14.30 -2.45 4.00
CA LEU A 267 13.63 -3.47 3.21
C LEU A 267 13.62 -4.82 3.96
N TRP A 268 14.74 -5.21 4.58
CA TRP A 268 14.81 -6.42 5.38
C TRP A 268 13.85 -6.39 6.57
N VAL A 269 13.75 -5.26 7.29
CA VAL A 269 12.80 -5.09 8.40
C VAL A 269 11.37 -5.24 7.91
N LEU A 270 11.01 -4.61 6.78
CA LEU A 270 9.68 -4.67 6.20
C LEU A 270 9.30 -6.10 5.82
N VAL A 271 10.16 -6.80 5.07
CA VAL A 271 9.99 -8.21 4.71
C VAL A 271 9.83 -9.09 5.95
N SER A 272 10.69 -8.88 6.97
CA SER A 272 10.65 -9.68 8.20
C SER A 272 9.35 -9.48 8.99
N ILE A 273 8.83 -8.25 9.05
CA ILE A 273 7.54 -7.94 9.70
C ILE A 273 6.40 -8.71 9.01
N TYR A 274 6.32 -8.63 7.68
CA TYR A 274 5.23 -9.26 6.93
C TYR A 274 5.33 -10.78 6.88
N ARG A 275 6.54 -11.34 6.69
CA ARG A 275 6.77 -12.80 6.81
C ARG A 275 6.37 -13.30 8.20
N ARG A 276 6.80 -12.63 9.27
CA ARG A 276 6.43 -13.01 10.64
C ARG A 276 4.92 -12.92 10.86
N LEU A 277 4.24 -11.95 10.24
CA LEU A 277 2.79 -11.84 10.32
C LEU A 277 2.12 -13.06 9.65
N LEU A 278 2.56 -13.45 8.45
CA LEU A 278 2.05 -14.62 7.73
C LEU A 278 2.29 -15.92 8.53
N GLU A 279 3.48 -16.10 9.08
CA GLU A 279 3.79 -17.25 9.95
C GLU A 279 2.88 -17.27 11.17
N LYS A 280 2.64 -16.13 11.81
CA LYS A 280 1.76 -16.03 12.98
C LYS A 280 0.30 -16.37 12.65
N ILE A 281 -0.15 -16.10 11.41
CA ILE A 281 -1.45 -16.56 10.91
C ILE A 281 -1.43 -18.08 10.77
N ALA A 282 -0.38 -18.64 10.19
CA ALA A 282 -0.22 -20.08 10.03
C ALA A 282 -0.11 -20.81 11.38
N ASP A 283 0.68 -20.28 12.35
CA ASP A 283 0.80 -20.81 13.71
C ASP A 283 -0.56 -20.92 14.43
N ARG A 284 -1.50 -20.03 14.07
CA ARG A 284 -2.91 -20.07 14.54
C ARG A 284 -3.82 -20.94 13.69
N LYS A 285 -3.26 -21.78 12.84
CA LYS A 285 -4.02 -22.62 11.91
C LYS A 285 -5.02 -21.79 11.08
N TYR A 286 -4.57 -20.61 10.64
CA TYR A 286 -5.36 -19.64 9.86
C TYR A 286 -6.67 -19.18 10.52
N ASP A 287 -6.78 -19.27 11.86
CA ASP A 287 -7.95 -18.73 12.56
C ASP A 287 -7.89 -17.21 12.67
N VAL A 288 -8.35 -16.57 11.60
CA VAL A 288 -8.46 -15.11 11.49
C VAL A 288 -9.79 -14.58 12.03
N PHE A 289 -10.74 -15.49 12.38
CA PHE A 289 -12.07 -15.11 12.85
C PHE A 289 -12.14 -14.82 14.34
N ALA A 290 -11.34 -15.53 15.14
CA ALA A 290 -11.37 -15.38 16.62
C ALA A 290 -10.87 -14.00 17.06
N LYS A 291 -9.77 -13.53 16.49
CA LYS A 291 -9.15 -12.22 16.80
C LYS A 291 -8.22 -11.80 15.67
N LYS A 292 -8.26 -10.53 15.30
CA LYS A 292 -7.32 -9.95 14.33
C LYS A 292 -5.87 -10.21 14.74
N ILE A 293 -5.12 -10.81 13.82
CA ILE A 293 -3.74 -11.21 14.06
C ILE A 293 -2.81 -10.04 13.70
N ASN A 294 -2.04 -9.61 14.70
CA ASN A 294 -1.07 -8.52 14.54
C ASN A 294 0.23 -8.90 15.27
N LEU A 295 1.34 -8.32 14.81
CA LEU A 295 2.57 -8.36 15.57
C LEU A 295 2.49 -7.44 16.78
N THR A 296 2.99 -7.92 17.92
CA THR A 296 3.14 -7.10 19.12
C THR A 296 4.23 -6.05 18.95
N ALA A 297 4.19 -4.99 19.76
CA ALA A 297 5.25 -3.99 19.76
C ALA A 297 6.65 -4.62 20.05
N ARG A 298 6.70 -5.64 20.92
CA ARG A 298 7.94 -6.35 21.25
C ARG A 298 8.51 -7.09 20.03
N GLU A 299 7.67 -7.81 19.27
CA GLU A 299 8.09 -8.49 18.03
C GLU A 299 8.64 -7.47 17.00
N LYS A 300 7.97 -6.35 16.83
CA LYS A 300 8.41 -5.29 15.91
C LYS A 300 9.74 -4.65 16.35
N ILE A 301 9.88 -4.34 17.63
CA ILE A 301 11.12 -3.78 18.19
C ILE A 301 12.28 -4.77 18.04
N PHE A 302 12.04 -6.07 18.25
CA PHE A 302 13.06 -7.10 18.07
C PHE A 302 13.52 -7.19 16.60
N ILE A 303 12.58 -7.17 15.65
CA ILE A 303 12.89 -7.15 14.21
C ILE A 303 13.66 -5.87 13.85
N LEU A 304 13.22 -4.71 14.37
CA LEU A 304 13.88 -3.43 14.17
C LEU A 304 15.33 -3.47 14.70
N GLY A 305 15.56 -3.99 15.90
CA GLY A 305 16.89 -4.13 16.49
C GLY A 305 17.83 -4.98 15.63
N LYS A 306 17.34 -6.11 15.11
CA LYS A 306 18.10 -6.93 14.13
C LYS A 306 18.40 -6.16 12.83
N GLY A 307 17.47 -5.37 12.33
CA GLY A 307 17.69 -4.53 11.16
C GLY A 307 18.75 -3.45 11.39
N LEU A 308 18.74 -2.82 12.56
CA LEU A 308 19.78 -1.84 12.93
C LEU A 308 21.18 -2.48 13.02
N LEU A 309 21.29 -3.68 13.58
CA LEU A 309 22.57 -4.41 13.62
C LEU A 309 23.09 -4.72 12.21
N LYS A 310 22.21 -5.06 11.24
CA LYS A 310 22.59 -5.26 9.84
C LYS A 310 23.06 -3.99 9.14
N ARG A 311 22.72 -2.81 9.64
CA ARG A 311 23.20 -1.53 9.13
C ARG A 311 24.62 -1.22 9.63
N LEU A 312 25.02 -1.79 10.77
CA LEU A 312 26.32 -1.54 11.41
C LEU A 312 27.38 -2.58 11.01
N ALA A 313 26.95 -3.70 10.43
CA ALA A 313 27.82 -4.75 9.88
C ALA A 313 28.10 -4.54 8.39
#